data_fbb7787ac16e99d00e2456521e7c148e
#
_entry.id   fbb7787ac16e99d00e2456521e7c148e
#
_cell.length_a   1.000
_cell.length_b   1.000
_cell.length_c   1.000
_cell.angle_alpha   90.00
_cell.angle_beta   90.00
_cell.angle_gamma   90.00
#
_symmetry.space_group_name_H-M   'P 1'
#
loop_
_entity.id
_entity.type
_entity.pdbx_description
1 polymer ?
#
loop_
_entity_poly.entity_id
_entity_poly.type
_entity_poly.pdbx_seq_one_letter_code
_entity_poly.pdbx_strand_id
1 'polypeptide(L)'
;NSNYLRGTIAESLNDPITGGMSDADNRLLKFHGSYQQDDRDVRNERARKKLEPSYQFMIRARIAGGIISPEQWLAMDELARKYANGTLRVTTRQTFQLHGVLKRNLKQTIREINEMLLSTIAACGDVNRNVMCNPNPNQSELHGEVYEWSKRISDHLLPQTSAYHEIWLDGEKVADSREEREVEIGRASCRERV
;
A
#
# COMPACT_ATOMS: atom_id res chain seq x y z
N ASN A 1 -2.88 20.24 -3.37
CA ASN A 1 -1.94 19.69 -4.36
C ASN A 1 -1.48 18.32 -3.91
N SER A 2 -1.97 17.25 -4.58
CA SER A 2 -1.66 15.86 -4.19
C SER A 2 -0.22 15.44 -4.54
N ASN A 3 0.50 16.23 -5.32
CA ASN A 3 1.83 15.87 -5.81
C ASN A 3 1.87 14.41 -6.33
N TYR A 4 1.00 14.10 -7.30
CA TYR A 4 0.85 12.74 -7.87
C TYR A 4 0.57 11.65 -6.82
N LEU A 5 -0.25 11.94 -5.81
CA LEU A 5 -0.59 11.09 -4.66
C LEU A 5 0.55 10.89 -3.64
N ARG A 6 1.63 11.66 -3.72
CA ARG A 6 2.71 11.64 -2.71
C ARG A 6 2.44 12.60 -1.55
N GLY A 7 1.81 13.75 -1.84
CA GLY A 7 1.60 14.81 -0.85
C GLY A 7 2.91 15.21 -0.17
N THR A 8 2.87 15.29 1.15
CA THR A 8 4.01 15.49 2.05
C THR A 8 4.30 14.25 2.90
N ILE A 9 3.98 13.04 2.36
CA ILE A 9 4.14 11.78 3.11
C ILE A 9 5.60 11.55 3.52
N ALA A 10 6.56 11.89 2.66
CA ALA A 10 7.97 11.71 2.97
C ALA A 10 8.42 12.57 4.15
N GLU A 11 7.99 13.81 4.19
CA GLU A 11 8.24 14.75 5.29
C GLU A 11 7.55 14.28 6.57
N SER A 12 6.27 13.88 6.47
CA SER A 12 5.51 13.34 7.60
C SER A 12 6.13 12.08 8.19
N LEU A 13 6.70 11.19 7.36
CA LEU A 13 7.40 9.99 7.83
C LEU A 13 8.67 10.32 8.60
N ASN A 14 9.37 11.40 8.22
CA ASN A 14 10.62 11.82 8.83
C ASN A 14 10.41 12.76 10.05
N ASP A 15 9.19 13.22 10.30
CA ASP A 15 8.88 14.05 11.47
C ASP A 15 8.94 13.22 12.76
N PRO A 16 9.85 13.50 13.71
CA PRO A 16 9.97 12.75 14.95
C PRO A 16 9.01 13.24 16.05
N ILE A 17 8.32 14.36 15.86
CA ILE A 17 7.56 15.06 16.92
C ILE A 17 6.24 14.32 17.19
N THR A 18 5.54 13.90 16.15
CA THR A 18 4.26 13.20 16.27
C THR A 18 4.35 11.76 15.78
N GLY A 19 3.61 10.87 16.41
CA GLY A 19 3.42 9.48 15.91
C GLY A 19 2.42 9.39 14.76
N GLY A 20 1.69 10.46 14.47
CA GLY A 20 0.69 10.55 13.41
C GLY A 20 1.20 11.20 12.12
N MET A 21 0.29 11.36 11.18
CA MET A 21 0.46 12.11 9.93
C MET A 21 -0.63 13.17 9.80
N SER A 22 -0.41 14.17 8.94
CA SER A 22 -1.43 15.16 8.61
C SER A 22 -2.68 14.51 8.01
N ASP A 23 -3.83 15.16 8.15
CA ASP A 23 -5.09 14.66 7.57
C ASP A 23 -5.00 14.50 6.05
N ALA A 24 -4.27 15.39 5.38
CA ALA A 24 -4.07 15.33 3.94
C ALA A 24 -3.25 14.10 3.55
N ASP A 25 -2.13 13.87 4.20
CA ASP A 25 -1.27 12.70 3.96
C ASP A 25 -1.97 11.39 4.34
N ASN A 26 -2.74 11.39 5.43
CA ASN A 26 -3.52 10.21 5.83
C ASN A 26 -4.56 9.83 4.77
N ARG A 27 -5.13 10.79 4.05
CA ARG A 27 -6.02 10.51 2.91
C ARG A 27 -5.27 9.91 1.73
N LEU A 28 -4.10 10.47 1.39
CA LEU A 28 -3.25 9.97 0.31
C LEU A 28 -2.68 8.59 0.63
N LEU A 29 -2.32 8.34 1.89
CA LEU A 29 -1.76 7.08 2.35
C LEU A 29 -2.66 5.87 2.03
N LYS A 30 -3.98 6.08 1.90
CA LYS A 30 -4.92 5.02 1.51
C LYS A 30 -4.63 4.46 0.12
N PHE A 31 -4.18 5.29 -0.82
CA PHE A 31 -3.78 4.82 -2.15
C PHE A 31 -2.53 3.94 -2.10
N HIS A 32 -1.70 4.12 -1.07
CA HIS A 32 -0.55 3.27 -0.78
C HIS A 32 -0.89 2.02 0.07
N GLY A 33 -2.17 1.75 0.28
CA GLY A 33 -2.66 0.57 1.00
C GLY A 33 -2.59 0.66 2.51
N SER A 34 -2.41 1.86 3.06
CA SER A 34 -2.32 2.07 4.49
C SER A 34 -3.28 3.17 4.96
N TYR A 35 -3.59 3.19 6.24
CA TYR A 35 -4.23 4.32 6.90
C TYR A 35 -3.93 4.34 8.39
N GLN A 36 -3.96 5.57 8.92
CA GLN A 36 -3.73 5.84 10.33
C GLN A 36 -4.91 5.39 11.18
N GLN A 37 -4.60 4.78 12.29
CA GLN A 37 -5.50 4.42 13.37
C GLN A 37 -4.89 4.87 14.69
N ASP A 38 -5.61 4.72 15.77
CA ASP A 38 -5.06 4.81 17.13
C ASP A 38 -5.43 3.59 17.94
N ASP A 39 -4.66 3.33 18.98
CA ASP A 39 -4.94 2.26 19.92
C ASP A 39 -6.17 2.61 20.75
N ARG A 40 -7.24 1.83 20.56
CA ARG A 40 -8.53 2.07 21.20
C ARG A 40 -8.49 1.78 22.71
N ASP A 41 -7.64 0.87 23.14
CA ASP A 41 -7.61 0.41 24.53
C ASP A 41 -7.05 1.51 25.45
N VAL A 42 -6.07 2.26 24.95
CA VAL A 42 -5.45 3.37 25.70
C VAL A 42 -6.00 4.76 25.35
N ARG A 43 -6.90 4.87 24.36
CA ARG A 43 -7.42 6.14 23.85
C ARG A 43 -7.96 7.05 24.96
N ASN A 44 -8.86 6.52 25.78
CA ASN A 44 -9.52 7.30 26.82
C ASN A 44 -8.55 7.75 27.94
N GLU A 45 -7.59 6.91 28.29
CA GLU A 45 -6.56 7.24 29.28
C GLU A 45 -5.65 8.36 28.75
N ARG A 46 -5.17 8.23 27.52
CA ARG A 46 -4.32 9.24 26.88
C ARG A 46 -5.05 10.58 26.74
N ALA A 47 -6.32 10.56 26.34
CA ALA A 47 -7.15 11.77 26.27
C ALA A 47 -7.29 12.47 27.61
N ARG A 48 -7.53 11.72 28.72
CA ARG A 48 -7.60 12.30 30.08
C ARG A 48 -6.29 12.95 30.50
N LYS A 49 -5.15 12.35 30.07
CA LYS A 49 -3.79 12.86 30.34
C LYS A 49 -3.35 13.95 29.35
N LYS A 50 -4.21 14.35 28.39
CA LYS A 50 -3.89 15.32 27.32
C LYS A 50 -2.64 14.91 26.52
N LEU A 51 -2.43 13.60 26.35
CA LEU A 51 -1.37 13.05 25.54
C LEU A 51 -1.86 12.82 24.10
N GLU A 52 -0.93 12.85 23.15
CA GLU A 52 -1.21 12.47 21.76
C GLU A 52 -1.83 11.07 21.70
N PRO A 53 -2.81 10.82 20.79
CA PRO A 53 -3.31 9.45 20.55
C PRO A 53 -2.16 8.48 20.25
N SER A 54 -2.30 7.23 20.68
CA SER A 54 -1.32 6.19 20.36
C SER A 54 -1.50 5.77 18.89
N TYR A 55 -0.95 6.58 17.97
CA TYR A 55 -1.11 6.35 16.54
C TYR A 55 -0.42 5.08 16.08
N GLN A 56 -1.13 4.36 15.25
CA GLN A 56 -0.72 3.12 14.60
C GLN A 56 -1.22 3.13 13.16
N PHE A 57 -0.63 2.28 12.31
CA PHE A 57 -1.03 2.16 10.92
C PHE A 57 -1.47 0.74 10.62
N MET A 58 -2.53 0.64 9.83
CA MET A 58 -2.92 -0.60 9.15
C MET A 58 -2.27 -0.60 7.76
N ILE A 59 -1.71 -1.75 7.37
CA ILE A 59 -1.23 -1.98 6.00
C ILE A 59 -2.02 -3.15 5.43
N ARG A 60 -2.43 -3.02 4.17
CA ARG A 60 -3.13 -4.08 3.43
C ARG A 60 -2.35 -4.45 2.18
N ALA A 61 -2.10 -5.74 2.01
CA ALA A 61 -1.54 -6.26 0.77
C ALA A 61 -2.61 -6.35 -0.33
N ARG A 62 -2.18 -6.36 -1.59
CA ARG A 62 -2.97 -6.64 -2.77
C ARG A 62 -2.57 -8.01 -3.30
N ILE A 63 -3.53 -8.93 -3.38
CA ILE A 63 -3.32 -10.33 -3.76
C ILE A 63 -4.49 -10.73 -4.67
N ALA A 64 -4.34 -10.47 -5.98
CA ALA A 64 -5.37 -10.80 -6.95
C ALA A 64 -5.68 -12.31 -6.94
N GLY A 65 -6.97 -12.65 -6.85
CA GLY A 65 -7.43 -14.03 -6.75
C GLY A 65 -7.12 -14.74 -5.44
N GLY A 66 -6.45 -14.07 -4.49
CA GLY A 66 -6.21 -14.60 -3.16
C GLY A 66 -5.19 -15.74 -3.06
N ILE A 67 -4.33 -15.91 -4.07
CA ILE A 67 -3.34 -16.99 -4.11
C ILE A 67 -1.96 -16.40 -3.83
N ILE A 68 -1.24 -17.02 -2.91
CA ILE A 68 0.13 -16.68 -2.52
C ILE A 68 0.98 -17.93 -2.40
N SER A 69 2.31 -17.75 -2.48
CA SER A 69 3.25 -18.83 -2.21
C SER A 69 3.44 -19.07 -0.70
N PRO A 70 3.91 -20.26 -0.30
CA PRO A 70 4.28 -20.51 1.10
C PRO A 70 5.31 -19.52 1.63
N GLU A 71 6.29 -19.12 0.82
CA GLU A 71 7.33 -18.15 1.17
C GLU A 71 6.71 -16.78 1.47
N GLN A 72 5.78 -16.33 0.62
CA GLN A 72 5.05 -15.08 0.83
C GLN A 72 4.21 -15.11 2.11
N TRP A 73 3.58 -16.25 2.41
CA TRP A 73 2.85 -16.43 3.67
C TRP A 73 3.76 -16.30 4.88
N LEU A 74 4.88 -17.05 4.89
CA LEU A 74 5.84 -17.03 6.00
C LEU A 74 6.44 -15.63 6.20
N ALA A 75 6.78 -14.96 5.12
CA ALA A 75 7.32 -13.61 5.20
C ALA A 75 6.28 -12.59 5.72
N MET A 76 5.01 -12.69 5.34
CA MET A 76 3.94 -11.85 5.90
C MET A 76 3.72 -12.10 7.39
N ASP A 77 3.83 -13.36 7.84
CA ASP A 77 3.76 -13.72 9.26
C ASP A 77 4.96 -13.16 10.05
N GLU A 78 6.15 -13.21 9.48
CA GLU A 78 7.34 -12.58 10.08
C GLU A 78 7.20 -11.07 10.19
N LEU A 79 6.72 -10.39 9.14
CA LEU A 79 6.44 -8.96 9.18
C LEU A 79 5.43 -8.59 10.26
N ALA A 80 4.41 -9.42 10.46
CA ALA A 80 3.42 -9.22 11.51
C ALA A 80 4.07 -9.23 12.91
N ARG A 81 5.03 -10.10 13.13
CA ARG A 81 5.78 -10.19 14.41
C ARG A 81 6.79 -9.08 14.57
N LYS A 82 7.48 -8.70 13.50
CA LYS A 82 8.60 -7.75 13.51
C LYS A 82 8.14 -6.30 13.60
N TYR A 83 7.09 -5.92 12.88
CA TYR A 83 6.70 -4.53 12.69
C TYR A 83 5.27 -4.19 13.12
N ALA A 84 4.41 -5.18 13.26
CA ALA A 84 3.01 -5.01 13.60
C ALA A 84 2.72 -5.47 15.03
N ASN A 85 1.47 -5.74 15.34
CA ASN A 85 1.03 -6.19 16.68
C ASN A 85 1.20 -7.71 16.92
N GLY A 86 1.95 -8.40 16.09
CA GLY A 86 2.17 -9.84 16.19
C GLY A 86 1.04 -10.70 15.60
N THR A 87 0.05 -10.08 14.93
CA THR A 87 -1.05 -10.81 14.31
C THR A 87 -1.14 -10.53 12.81
N LEU A 88 -1.36 -11.58 12.02
CA LEU A 88 -1.67 -11.49 10.60
C LEU A 88 -3.18 -11.73 10.41
N ARG A 89 -3.86 -10.80 9.74
CA ARG A 89 -5.30 -10.91 9.46
C ARG A 89 -5.55 -11.25 8.02
N VAL A 90 -6.29 -12.33 7.79
CA VAL A 90 -6.91 -12.62 6.50
C VAL A 90 -8.21 -11.84 6.38
N THR A 91 -8.46 -11.22 5.23
CA THR A 91 -9.63 -10.38 5.00
C THR A 91 -10.70 -11.11 4.16
N THR A 92 -11.93 -10.61 4.20
CA THR A 92 -13.02 -11.08 3.34
C THR A 92 -12.79 -10.82 1.85
N ARG A 93 -11.73 -10.07 1.49
CA ARG A 93 -11.31 -9.84 0.11
C ARG A 93 -10.07 -10.65 -0.27
N GLN A 94 -9.86 -11.80 0.35
CA GLN A 94 -8.77 -12.74 0.03
C GLN A 94 -7.39 -12.07 0.05
N THR A 95 -7.11 -11.27 1.08
CA THR A 95 -5.82 -10.61 1.24
C THR A 95 -5.45 -10.48 2.71
N PHE A 96 -4.28 -9.91 3.00
CA PHE A 96 -3.76 -9.73 4.34
C PHE A 96 -3.82 -8.29 4.83
N GLN A 97 -3.93 -8.16 6.16
CA GLN A 97 -3.74 -6.91 6.87
C GLN A 97 -2.76 -7.09 8.02
N LEU A 98 -1.89 -6.10 8.16
CA LEU A 98 -1.05 -5.87 9.33
C LEU A 98 -1.64 -4.70 10.12
N HIS A 99 -1.72 -4.81 11.44
CA HIS A 99 -2.22 -3.77 12.33
C HIS A 99 -1.17 -3.45 13.39
N GLY A 100 -1.19 -2.23 13.91
CA GLY A 100 -0.27 -1.83 14.97
C GLY A 100 1.11 -1.41 14.46
N VAL A 101 1.27 -1.19 13.16
CA VAL A 101 2.53 -0.71 12.59
C VAL A 101 2.78 0.73 13.04
N LEU A 102 3.94 1.01 13.62
CA LEU A 102 4.32 2.37 14.01
C LEU A 102 4.81 3.17 12.79
N LYS A 103 4.62 4.49 12.80
CA LYS A 103 5.04 5.41 11.72
C LYS A 103 6.48 5.15 11.26
N ARG A 104 7.40 5.02 12.19
CA ARG A 104 8.84 4.77 11.91
C ARG A 104 9.10 3.48 11.14
N ASN A 105 8.21 2.49 11.23
CA ASN A 105 8.34 1.19 10.58
C ASN A 105 7.56 1.11 9.26
N LEU A 106 6.70 2.10 8.97
CA LEU A 106 5.76 2.05 7.84
C LEU A 106 6.47 1.87 6.50
N LYS A 107 7.48 2.69 6.23
CA LYS A 107 8.27 2.62 5.00
C LYS A 107 8.96 1.26 4.85
N GLN A 108 9.60 0.79 5.92
CA GLN A 108 10.33 -0.47 5.88
C GLN A 108 9.40 -1.67 5.70
N THR A 109 8.24 -1.67 6.37
CA THR A 109 7.24 -2.75 6.21
C THR A 109 6.72 -2.82 4.78
N ILE A 110 6.38 -1.68 4.16
CA ILE A 110 5.92 -1.65 2.77
C ILE A 110 7.02 -2.10 1.81
N ARG A 111 8.26 -1.70 2.06
CA ARG A 111 9.41 -2.14 1.28
C ARG A 111 9.57 -3.66 1.32
N GLU A 112 9.58 -4.25 2.51
CA GLU A 112 9.74 -5.71 2.66
C GLU A 112 8.55 -6.48 2.04
N ILE A 113 7.33 -5.92 2.05
CA ILE A 113 6.19 -6.48 1.29
C ILE A 113 6.46 -6.47 -0.22
N ASN A 114 7.03 -5.40 -0.76
CA ASN A 114 7.34 -5.32 -2.18
C ASN A 114 8.50 -6.25 -2.57
N GLU A 115 9.49 -6.46 -1.71
CA GLU A 115 10.60 -7.41 -1.92
C GLU A 115 10.10 -8.85 -2.08
N MET A 116 8.94 -9.18 -1.51
CA MET A 116 8.25 -10.47 -1.70
C MET A 116 7.36 -10.53 -2.94
N LEU A 117 7.48 -9.58 -3.85
CA LEU A 117 6.63 -9.43 -5.04
C LEU A 117 5.13 -9.29 -4.72
N LEU A 118 4.81 -8.81 -3.53
CA LEU A 118 3.46 -8.36 -3.17
C LEU A 118 3.38 -6.83 -3.28
N SER A 119 2.18 -6.30 -3.46
CA SER A 119 1.94 -4.86 -3.54
C SER A 119 0.96 -4.41 -2.46
N THR A 120 1.06 -3.16 -2.06
CA THR A 120 0.06 -2.49 -1.22
C THR A 120 -0.72 -1.41 -1.99
N ILE A 121 -0.33 -1.15 -3.24
CA ILE A 121 -0.93 -0.10 -4.08
C ILE A 121 -2.40 -0.41 -4.33
N ALA A 122 -3.26 0.60 -4.17
CA ALA A 122 -4.70 0.51 -4.35
C ALA A 122 -5.38 -0.60 -3.51
N ALA A 123 -4.71 -1.08 -2.46
CA ALA A 123 -5.30 -2.08 -1.56
C ALA A 123 -6.32 -1.46 -0.58
N CYS A 124 -6.37 -0.13 -0.48
CA CYS A 124 -7.28 0.62 0.39
C CYS A 124 -7.76 1.92 -0.29
N GLY A 125 -8.85 2.52 0.21
CA GLY A 125 -9.39 3.79 -0.28
C GLY A 125 -10.51 3.63 -1.30
N ASP A 126 -10.84 4.73 -1.98
CA ASP A 126 -11.91 4.82 -2.98
C ASP A 126 -11.36 4.50 -4.38
N VAL A 127 -10.82 3.31 -4.50
CA VAL A 127 -10.21 2.75 -5.73
C VAL A 127 -10.67 1.32 -5.91
N ASN A 128 -10.47 0.76 -7.10
CA ASN A 128 -10.64 -0.67 -7.27
C ASN A 128 -9.64 -1.44 -6.40
N ARG A 129 -10.16 -2.13 -5.40
CA ARG A 129 -9.36 -2.90 -4.44
C ARG A 129 -9.04 -4.29 -4.97
N ASN A 130 -8.71 -5.22 -4.06
CA ASN A 130 -8.37 -6.58 -4.44
C ASN A 130 -9.46 -7.26 -5.26
N VAL A 131 -9.12 -7.76 -6.44
CA VAL A 131 -10.01 -8.58 -7.28
C VAL A 131 -10.04 -9.99 -6.73
N MET A 132 -11.22 -10.51 -6.52
CA MET A 132 -11.46 -11.84 -5.93
C MET A 132 -11.94 -12.82 -7.00
N CYS A 133 -11.59 -14.08 -6.84
CA CYS A 133 -12.16 -15.18 -7.59
C CYS A 133 -12.23 -16.44 -6.71
N ASN A 134 -12.66 -17.56 -7.26
CA ASN A 134 -12.50 -18.84 -6.57
C ASN A 134 -11.01 -19.11 -6.35
N PRO A 135 -10.56 -19.33 -5.11
CA PRO A 135 -9.13 -19.40 -4.77
C PRO A 135 -8.48 -20.76 -5.09
N ASN A 136 -9.14 -21.63 -5.80
CA ASN A 136 -8.61 -22.95 -6.17
C ASN A 136 -8.44 -23.10 -7.70
N PRO A 137 -7.36 -22.54 -8.28
CA PRO A 137 -7.14 -22.59 -9.72
C PRO A 137 -6.87 -24.01 -10.26
N ASN A 138 -6.53 -24.95 -9.39
CA ASN A 138 -6.23 -26.33 -9.75
C ASN A 138 -7.46 -27.24 -9.79
N GLN A 139 -8.65 -26.71 -9.47
CA GLN A 139 -9.90 -27.49 -9.45
C GLN A 139 -10.35 -27.91 -10.86
N SER A 140 -10.14 -27.06 -11.86
CA SER A 140 -10.39 -27.33 -13.27
C SER A 140 -9.69 -26.28 -14.14
N GLU A 141 -9.60 -26.52 -15.45
CA GLU A 141 -9.09 -25.53 -16.41
C GLU A 141 -9.84 -24.20 -16.34
N LEU A 142 -11.16 -24.23 -16.20
CA LEU A 142 -11.98 -23.04 -16.04
C LEU A 142 -11.58 -22.22 -14.80
N HIS A 143 -11.30 -22.87 -13.67
CA HIS A 143 -10.87 -22.17 -12.46
C HIS A 143 -9.46 -21.55 -12.64
N GLY A 144 -8.59 -22.19 -13.38
CA GLY A 144 -7.29 -21.64 -13.79
C GLY A 144 -7.46 -20.40 -14.65
N GLU A 145 -8.33 -20.44 -15.65
CA GLU A 145 -8.63 -19.30 -16.52
C GLU A 145 -9.23 -18.13 -15.73
N VAL A 146 -10.20 -18.38 -14.84
CA VAL A 146 -10.79 -17.36 -13.98
C VAL A 146 -9.73 -16.68 -13.10
N TYR A 147 -8.77 -17.44 -12.57
CA TYR A 147 -7.65 -16.88 -11.80
C TYR A 147 -6.79 -15.95 -12.65
N GLU A 148 -6.41 -16.36 -13.86
CA GLU A 148 -5.63 -15.50 -14.76
C GLU A 148 -6.39 -14.23 -15.14
N TRP A 149 -7.71 -14.32 -15.38
CA TRP A 149 -8.53 -13.13 -15.58
C TRP A 149 -8.57 -12.23 -14.37
N SER A 150 -8.62 -12.76 -13.16
CA SER A 150 -8.59 -11.94 -11.93
C SER A 150 -7.33 -11.09 -11.81
N LYS A 151 -6.17 -11.65 -12.20
CA LYS A 151 -4.90 -10.91 -12.26
C LYS A 151 -4.94 -9.80 -13.31
N ARG A 152 -5.35 -10.14 -14.54
CA ARG A 152 -5.43 -9.18 -15.65
C ARG A 152 -6.38 -8.01 -15.33
N ILE A 153 -7.54 -8.28 -14.74
CA ILE A 153 -8.49 -7.26 -14.29
C ILE A 153 -7.86 -6.42 -13.18
N SER A 154 -7.20 -7.05 -12.22
CA SER A 154 -6.51 -6.38 -11.13
C SER A 154 -5.49 -5.36 -11.66
N ASP A 155 -4.67 -5.76 -12.63
CA ASP A 155 -3.62 -4.90 -13.21
C ASP A 155 -4.22 -3.79 -14.08
N HIS A 156 -5.24 -4.11 -14.88
CA HIS A 156 -5.95 -3.13 -15.72
C HIS A 156 -6.60 -2.00 -14.89
N LEU A 157 -7.11 -2.33 -13.71
CA LEU A 157 -7.80 -1.40 -12.83
C LEU A 157 -6.88 -0.70 -11.82
N LEU A 158 -5.56 -0.86 -11.92
CA LEU A 158 -4.62 -0.07 -11.14
C LEU A 158 -4.71 1.41 -11.51
N PRO A 159 -4.54 2.33 -10.52
CA PRO A 159 -4.48 3.75 -10.83
C PRO A 159 -3.37 4.07 -11.84
N GLN A 160 -3.73 4.78 -12.89
CA GLN A 160 -2.80 5.26 -13.92
C GLN A 160 -2.04 6.48 -13.38
N THR A 161 -1.10 6.24 -12.49
CA THR A 161 -0.30 7.31 -11.85
C THR A 161 1.17 6.89 -11.76
N SER A 162 2.04 7.86 -12.00
CA SER A 162 3.49 7.69 -11.85
C SER A 162 3.98 7.76 -10.39
N ALA A 163 3.09 8.05 -9.43
CA ALA A 163 3.45 8.21 -8.02
C ALA A 163 4.07 6.96 -7.37
N TYR A 164 3.91 5.80 -8.00
CA TYR A 164 4.30 4.52 -7.45
C TYR A 164 5.46 3.85 -8.21
N HIS A 165 5.91 4.42 -9.31
CA HIS A 165 6.87 3.80 -10.20
C HIS A 165 8.22 4.48 -10.07
N GLU A 166 9.06 3.95 -9.20
CA GLU A 166 10.47 4.27 -9.09
C GLU A 166 11.26 2.95 -9.12
N ILE A 167 12.35 2.93 -9.88
CA ILE A 167 13.29 1.82 -9.89
C ILE A 167 14.51 2.24 -9.10
N TRP A 168 14.82 1.47 -8.07
CA TRP A 168 15.97 1.67 -7.20
C TRP A 168 16.91 0.46 -7.33
N LEU A 169 18.18 0.71 -7.63
CA LEU A 169 19.25 -0.29 -7.63
C LEU A 169 20.30 0.16 -6.61
N ASP A 170 20.69 -0.76 -5.73
CA ASP A 170 21.73 -0.53 -4.69
C ASP A 170 21.56 0.77 -3.87
N GLY A 171 20.33 1.19 -3.66
CA GLY A 171 20.02 2.42 -2.92
C GLY A 171 20.03 3.69 -3.75
N GLU A 172 20.33 3.63 -5.04
CA GLU A 172 20.23 4.74 -5.99
C GLU A 172 18.96 4.62 -6.83
N LYS A 173 18.28 5.76 -7.03
CA LYS A 173 17.11 5.83 -7.90
C LYS A 173 17.56 5.89 -9.36
N VAL A 174 17.27 4.82 -10.11
CA VAL A 174 17.69 4.65 -11.50
C VAL A 174 16.65 5.17 -12.49
N ALA A 175 15.36 5.06 -12.17
CA ALA A 175 14.28 5.54 -13.01
C ALA A 175 13.10 6.05 -12.17
N ASP A 176 12.47 7.11 -12.67
CA ASP A 176 11.26 7.70 -12.09
C ASP A 176 10.30 8.00 -13.24
N SER A 177 9.15 7.35 -13.24
CA SER A 177 8.13 7.55 -14.28
C SER A 177 7.55 8.97 -14.34
N ARG A 178 7.86 9.83 -13.36
CA ARG A 178 7.50 11.25 -13.41
C ARG A 178 8.27 12.00 -14.50
N GLU A 179 9.54 11.67 -14.70
CA GLU A 179 10.39 12.33 -15.71
C GLU A 179 9.87 12.06 -17.13
N GLU A 180 9.42 10.84 -17.40
CA GLU A 180 8.81 10.50 -18.70
C GLU A 180 7.48 11.22 -18.94
N ARG A 181 6.64 11.39 -17.89
CA ARG A 181 5.36 12.11 -18.02
C ARG A 181 5.51 13.61 -18.20
N GLU A 182 6.50 14.24 -17.58
CA GLU A 182 6.76 15.66 -17.82
C GLU A 182 7.12 15.93 -19.28
N VAL A 183 7.86 15.01 -19.90
CA VAL A 183 8.20 15.08 -21.35
C VAL A 183 6.96 14.85 -22.22
N GLU A 184 6.08 13.91 -21.88
CA GLU A 184 4.86 13.65 -22.64
C GLU A 184 3.85 14.82 -22.55
N ILE A 185 3.65 15.39 -21.36
CA ILE A 185 2.79 16.57 -21.16
C ILE A 185 3.35 17.76 -21.96
N GLY A 186 4.66 17.97 -21.95
CA GLY A 186 5.30 19.01 -22.75
C GLY A 186 5.09 18.81 -24.24
N ARG A 187 5.12 17.58 -24.76
CA ARG A 187 4.86 17.24 -26.16
C ARG A 187 3.39 17.38 -26.55
N ALA A 188 2.46 16.98 -25.67
CA ALA A 188 1.03 17.13 -25.90
C ALA A 188 0.62 18.61 -25.98
N SER A 189 1.12 19.45 -25.07
CA SER A 189 0.84 20.89 -25.10
C SER A 189 1.41 21.62 -26.34
N CYS A 190 2.45 21.09 -26.96
CA CYS A 190 2.98 21.63 -28.23
C CYS A 190 2.17 21.19 -29.44
N ARG A 191 1.41 20.09 -29.40
CA ARG A 191 0.58 19.62 -30.50
C ARG A 191 -0.79 20.31 -30.60
N GLU A 192 -1.30 20.86 -29.51
CA GLU A 192 -2.58 21.59 -29.49
C GLU A 192 -2.47 23.08 -29.90
N ARG A 193 -1.29 23.54 -30.30
CA ARG A 193 -1.05 24.92 -30.74
C ARG A 193 -0.70 25.06 -32.23
N VAL A 194 -1.15 24.14 -33.08
CA VAL A 194 -1.03 24.29 -34.51
C VAL A 194 -2.41 24.30 -35.15
#